data_eb928db0d82c3b8459becc2eda38b328
#
_entry.id   eb928db0d82c3b8459becc2eda38b328
#
_cell.length_a   1.000
_cell.length_b   1.000
_cell.length_c   1.000
_cell.angle_alpha   90.00
_cell.angle_beta   90.00
_cell.angle_gamma   90.00
#
_symmetry.space_group_name_H-M   'P 1'
#
loop_
_entity.id
_entity.type
_entity.pdbx_description
1 polymer ?
#
loop_
_entity_poly.entity_id
_entity_poly.type
_entity_poly.pdbx_seq_one_letter_code
_entity_poly.pdbx_strand_id
1 'polypeptide(L)'
;MDRLRAIGVFVAVANAGSLSGAARQTGEPLTNVSRLLSQLEEHLGLTLVERTTRRMVLTAAGRDYLTTCRSVLDALNGAEQTLAGQSQELSGEISVTAPVGLGRLHVLPLVTAFLKTYPMINVRLIMADRIVDLMSEDVDVAVRVGRMKDSELRASRVGTLQLATCAAPTYLSKLGTPSTVAAIAERDCITFADIPGGSRWVFTSKKHGRHAVRVRSRLNVNTADAAVAAAIDGLGIVRVLSYQARAAIDAGLLVPILERFDDGVIPINVVYRPARQETARVREFVRFLGDGLRATLHASPR
;
A
#
# COMPACT_ATOMS: atom_id res chain seq x y z
N MET A 1 -24.95 -30.47 -4.86
CA MET A 1 -24.50 -29.10 -5.19
C MET A 1 -23.17 -29.20 -5.93
N ASP A 2 -23.06 -28.57 -7.09
CA ASP A 2 -21.76 -28.34 -7.71
C ASP A 2 -21.00 -27.31 -6.87
N ARG A 3 -20.01 -27.78 -6.12
CA ARG A 3 -19.30 -26.98 -5.13
C ARG A 3 -18.42 -25.90 -5.78
N LEU A 4 -17.76 -26.22 -6.90
CA LEU A 4 -16.91 -25.24 -7.61
C LEU A 4 -17.76 -24.13 -8.21
N ARG A 5 -18.90 -24.47 -8.81
CA ARG A 5 -19.84 -23.48 -9.33
C ARG A 5 -20.41 -22.58 -8.21
N ALA A 6 -20.76 -23.15 -7.05
CA ALA A 6 -21.24 -22.39 -5.92
C ALA A 6 -20.15 -21.46 -5.34
N ILE A 7 -18.89 -21.91 -5.28
CA ILE A 7 -17.73 -21.09 -4.91
C ILE A 7 -17.55 -19.93 -5.91
N GLY A 8 -17.62 -20.19 -7.21
CA GLY A 8 -17.52 -19.15 -8.24
C GLY A 8 -18.60 -18.09 -8.12
N VAL A 9 -19.85 -18.51 -7.86
CA VAL A 9 -20.97 -17.60 -7.59
C VAL A 9 -20.75 -16.78 -6.32
N PHE A 10 -20.29 -17.39 -5.24
CA PHE A 10 -19.97 -16.66 -4.00
C PHE A 10 -18.90 -15.58 -4.24
N VAL A 11 -17.83 -15.90 -4.95
CA VAL A 11 -16.76 -14.94 -5.30
C VAL A 11 -17.32 -13.78 -6.14
N ALA A 12 -18.20 -14.09 -7.12
CA ALA A 12 -18.85 -13.07 -7.93
C ALA A 12 -19.78 -12.15 -7.09
N VAL A 13 -20.53 -12.72 -6.13
CA VAL A 13 -21.37 -11.94 -5.19
C VAL A 13 -20.53 -11.03 -4.32
N ALA A 14 -19.41 -11.51 -3.81
CA ALA A 14 -18.48 -10.73 -3.00
C ALA A 14 -17.87 -9.54 -3.78
N ASN A 15 -17.51 -9.78 -5.04
CA ASN A 15 -16.94 -8.75 -5.92
C ASN A 15 -17.98 -7.70 -6.34
N ALA A 16 -19.18 -8.15 -6.70
CA ALA A 16 -20.24 -7.27 -7.20
C ALA A 16 -21.02 -6.53 -6.10
N GLY A 17 -20.90 -6.95 -4.83
CA GLY A 17 -21.64 -6.40 -3.71
C GLY A 17 -23.17 -6.56 -3.80
N SER A 18 -23.64 -7.38 -4.76
CA SER A 18 -25.07 -7.64 -4.99
C SER A 18 -25.29 -8.93 -5.79
N LEU A 19 -26.44 -9.61 -5.54
CA LEU A 19 -26.82 -10.81 -6.30
C LEU A 19 -27.06 -10.51 -7.79
N SER A 20 -27.67 -9.37 -8.10
CA SER A 20 -27.91 -8.95 -9.49
C SER A 20 -26.64 -8.60 -10.24
N GLY A 21 -25.64 -8.03 -9.56
CA GLY A 21 -24.31 -7.82 -10.11
C GLY A 21 -23.59 -9.13 -10.42
N ALA A 22 -23.63 -10.07 -9.48
CA ALA A 22 -23.08 -11.40 -9.66
C ALA A 22 -23.77 -12.18 -10.81
N ALA A 23 -25.09 -12.08 -10.92
CA ALA A 23 -25.86 -12.69 -12.01
C ALA A 23 -25.38 -12.20 -13.39
N ARG A 24 -25.15 -10.90 -13.53
CA ARG A 24 -24.60 -10.33 -14.78
C ARG A 24 -23.16 -10.79 -15.05
N GLN A 25 -22.34 -10.87 -14.00
CA GLN A 25 -20.93 -11.26 -14.12
C GLN A 25 -20.77 -12.74 -14.49
N THR A 26 -21.61 -13.62 -13.94
CA THR A 26 -21.50 -15.07 -14.11
C THR A 26 -22.34 -15.59 -15.28
N GLY A 27 -23.25 -14.78 -15.84
CA GLY A 27 -24.24 -15.24 -16.83
C GLY A 27 -25.35 -16.13 -16.25
N GLU A 28 -25.41 -16.24 -14.92
CA GLU A 28 -26.40 -17.07 -14.22
C GLU A 28 -27.72 -16.31 -13.97
N PRO A 29 -28.87 -16.98 -14.02
CA PRO A 29 -30.11 -16.39 -13.55
C PRO A 29 -30.02 -15.98 -12.07
N LEU A 30 -30.61 -14.85 -11.70
CA LEU A 30 -30.59 -14.32 -10.31
C LEU A 30 -31.10 -15.36 -9.29
N THR A 31 -32.12 -16.11 -9.63
CA THR A 31 -32.65 -17.19 -8.78
C THR A 31 -31.63 -18.30 -8.54
N ASN A 32 -30.82 -18.63 -9.54
CA ASN A 32 -29.75 -19.63 -9.42
C ASN A 32 -28.58 -19.13 -8.57
N VAL A 33 -28.17 -17.87 -8.75
CA VAL A 33 -27.17 -17.21 -7.90
C VAL A 33 -27.58 -17.25 -6.42
N SER A 34 -28.81 -16.85 -6.11
CA SER A 34 -29.34 -16.89 -4.74
C SER A 34 -29.37 -18.30 -4.17
N ARG A 35 -29.84 -19.28 -4.98
CA ARG A 35 -29.92 -20.69 -4.57
C ARG A 35 -28.53 -21.30 -4.31
N LEU A 36 -27.55 -21.05 -5.20
CA LEU A 36 -26.19 -21.59 -5.04
C LEU A 36 -25.50 -21.00 -3.83
N LEU A 37 -25.68 -19.71 -3.56
CA LEU A 37 -25.14 -19.07 -2.36
C LEU A 37 -25.75 -19.69 -1.10
N SER A 38 -27.07 -19.82 -1.02
CA SER A 38 -27.73 -20.42 0.14
C SER A 38 -27.33 -21.88 0.37
N GLN A 39 -27.19 -22.67 -0.70
CA GLN A 39 -26.69 -24.05 -0.61
C GLN A 39 -25.24 -24.13 -0.11
N LEU A 40 -24.41 -23.14 -0.47
CA LEU A 40 -23.02 -23.06 0.02
C LEU A 40 -22.97 -22.74 1.53
N GLU A 41 -23.78 -21.77 1.96
CA GLU A 41 -23.91 -21.37 3.37
C GLU A 41 -24.46 -22.51 4.22
N GLU A 42 -25.48 -23.21 3.74
CA GLU A 42 -26.05 -24.42 4.39
C GLU A 42 -24.99 -25.53 4.51
N HIS A 43 -24.24 -25.79 3.43
CA HIS A 43 -23.18 -26.81 3.45
C HIS A 43 -22.07 -26.50 4.46
N LEU A 44 -21.73 -25.23 4.63
CA LEU A 44 -20.71 -24.78 5.58
C LEU A 44 -21.24 -24.62 6.99
N GLY A 45 -22.56 -24.57 7.18
CA GLY A 45 -23.19 -24.22 8.46
C GLY A 45 -22.92 -22.78 8.92
N LEU A 46 -22.57 -21.88 7.98
CA LEU A 46 -22.15 -20.51 8.27
C LEU A 46 -22.80 -19.54 7.29
N THR A 47 -23.17 -18.36 7.80
CA THR A 47 -23.59 -17.24 6.94
C THR A 47 -22.34 -16.52 6.43
N LEU A 48 -22.16 -16.44 5.11
CA LEU A 48 -21.05 -15.78 4.46
C LEU A 48 -21.37 -14.33 4.11
N VAL A 49 -22.64 -14.03 3.85
CA VAL A 49 -23.10 -12.73 3.37
C VAL A 49 -24.32 -12.26 4.15
N GLU A 50 -24.24 -11.10 4.78
CA GLU A 50 -25.37 -10.42 5.41
C GLU A 50 -26.08 -9.52 4.39
N ARG A 51 -27.41 -9.63 4.35
CA ARG A 51 -28.27 -8.76 3.54
C ARG A 51 -28.75 -7.58 4.39
N THR A 52 -28.24 -6.41 4.13
CA THR A 52 -28.82 -5.17 4.68
C THR A 52 -29.81 -4.60 3.65
N THR A 53 -30.71 -3.73 4.05
CA THR A 53 -31.71 -3.09 3.17
C THR A 53 -31.10 -2.27 2.03
N ARG A 54 -29.78 -2.00 2.06
CA ARG A 54 -29.09 -1.17 1.07
C ARG A 54 -27.86 -1.83 0.44
N ARG A 55 -27.25 -2.87 1.04
CA ARG A 55 -26.03 -3.52 0.54
C ARG A 55 -25.92 -4.96 1.05
N MET A 56 -25.16 -5.78 0.31
CA MET A 56 -24.66 -7.05 0.79
C MET A 56 -23.28 -6.85 1.37
N VAL A 57 -23.03 -7.36 2.58
CA VAL A 57 -21.75 -7.23 3.32
C VAL A 57 -21.27 -8.62 3.70
N LEU A 58 -20.00 -8.90 3.47
CA LEU A 58 -19.40 -10.15 3.91
C LEU A 58 -19.31 -10.19 5.45
N THR A 59 -19.68 -11.34 6.03
CA THR A 59 -19.38 -11.66 7.43
C THR A 59 -17.88 -11.83 7.66
N ALA A 60 -17.42 -11.97 8.90
CA ALA A 60 -16.03 -12.34 9.17
C ALA A 60 -15.68 -13.68 8.50
N ALA A 61 -16.52 -14.72 8.69
CA ALA A 61 -16.38 -16.02 8.05
C ALA A 61 -16.39 -15.91 6.51
N GLY A 62 -17.24 -15.03 5.95
CA GLY A 62 -17.30 -14.79 4.51
C GLY A 62 -16.01 -14.20 3.95
N ARG A 63 -15.37 -13.27 4.67
CA ARG A 63 -14.07 -12.70 4.26
C ARG A 63 -12.97 -13.75 4.26
N ASP A 64 -12.87 -14.56 5.31
CA ASP A 64 -11.87 -15.60 5.42
C ASP A 64 -12.05 -16.67 4.34
N TYR A 65 -13.31 -17.09 4.14
CA TYR A 65 -13.66 -18.09 3.13
C TYR A 65 -13.43 -17.57 1.70
N LEU A 66 -13.73 -16.30 1.42
CA LEU A 66 -13.49 -15.66 0.11
C LEU A 66 -12.02 -15.76 -0.30
N THR A 67 -11.12 -15.54 0.64
CA THR A 67 -9.68 -15.65 0.41
C THR A 67 -9.29 -17.05 -0.06
N THR A 68 -9.80 -18.08 0.63
CA THR A 68 -9.56 -19.47 0.26
C THR A 68 -10.21 -19.83 -1.07
N CYS A 69 -11.45 -19.40 -1.31
CA CYS A 69 -12.16 -19.65 -2.57
C CYS A 69 -11.42 -19.10 -3.79
N ARG A 70 -10.90 -17.89 -3.70
CA ARG A 70 -10.10 -17.29 -4.77
C ARG A 70 -8.84 -18.11 -5.06
N SER A 71 -8.10 -18.51 -4.02
CA SER A 71 -6.91 -19.36 -4.16
C SER A 71 -7.21 -20.69 -4.87
N VAL A 72 -8.33 -21.35 -4.51
CA VAL A 72 -8.73 -22.63 -5.10
C VAL A 72 -9.08 -22.46 -6.58
N LEU A 73 -9.90 -21.45 -6.93
CA LEU A 73 -10.28 -21.17 -8.31
C LEU A 73 -9.05 -20.81 -9.17
N ASP A 74 -8.13 -20.02 -8.61
CA ASP A 74 -6.89 -19.65 -9.30
C ASP A 74 -5.98 -20.86 -9.54
N ALA A 75 -5.85 -21.76 -8.56
CA ALA A 75 -5.06 -22.98 -8.69
C ALA A 75 -5.64 -23.92 -9.76
N LEU A 76 -6.97 -24.05 -9.80
CA LEU A 76 -7.67 -24.86 -10.81
C LEU A 76 -7.46 -24.30 -12.22
N ASN A 77 -7.73 -23.00 -12.39
CA ASN A 77 -7.52 -22.31 -13.67
C ASN A 77 -6.06 -22.42 -14.15
N GLY A 78 -5.09 -22.28 -13.24
CA GLY A 78 -3.66 -22.44 -13.54
C GLY A 78 -3.31 -23.85 -13.99
N ALA A 79 -3.89 -24.88 -13.36
CA ALA A 79 -3.66 -26.27 -13.74
C ALA A 79 -4.25 -26.59 -15.14
N GLU A 80 -5.49 -26.12 -15.40
CA GLU A 80 -6.15 -26.30 -16.69
C GLU A 80 -5.38 -25.62 -17.83
N GLN A 81 -4.90 -24.39 -17.62
CA GLN A 81 -4.07 -23.66 -18.59
C GLN A 81 -2.74 -24.38 -18.87
N THR A 82 -2.12 -24.95 -17.85
CA THR A 82 -0.86 -25.72 -17.99
C THR A 82 -1.08 -26.94 -18.88
N LEU A 83 -2.20 -27.66 -18.67
CA LEU A 83 -2.55 -28.86 -19.44
C LEU A 83 -2.94 -28.53 -20.89
N ALA A 84 -3.51 -27.36 -21.14
CA ALA A 84 -3.90 -26.90 -22.48
C ALA A 84 -2.70 -26.51 -23.37
N GLY A 85 -1.45 -26.57 -22.86
CA GLY A 85 -0.24 -26.19 -23.60
C GLY A 85 -0.20 -24.72 -24.02
N GLN A 86 -1.12 -23.92 -23.50
CA GLN A 86 -1.15 -22.48 -23.75
C GLN A 86 -0.04 -21.83 -22.91
N SER A 87 0.77 -21.03 -23.54
CA SER A 87 1.69 -20.11 -22.87
C SER A 87 0.87 -19.33 -21.83
N GLN A 88 1.24 -19.45 -20.55
CA GLN A 88 0.43 -18.92 -19.43
C GLN A 88 0.17 -17.42 -19.63
N GLU A 89 -0.93 -17.07 -20.28
CA GLU A 89 -1.42 -15.69 -20.22
C GLU A 89 -1.95 -15.47 -18.82
N LEU A 90 -1.15 -14.72 -18.05
CA LEU A 90 -1.53 -14.35 -16.69
C LEU A 90 -2.81 -13.53 -16.74
N SER A 91 -3.84 -13.96 -16.00
CA SER A 91 -5.14 -13.29 -15.98
C SER A 91 -5.68 -13.14 -14.55
N GLY A 92 -6.66 -12.25 -14.39
CA GLY A 92 -7.35 -12.01 -13.13
C GLY A 92 -6.99 -10.69 -12.46
N GLU A 93 -7.40 -10.51 -11.21
CA GLU A 93 -7.20 -9.27 -10.45
C GLU A 93 -6.06 -9.42 -9.44
N ILE A 94 -5.28 -8.33 -9.27
CA ILE A 94 -4.25 -8.18 -8.23
C ILE A 94 -4.56 -6.92 -7.43
N SER A 95 -4.67 -7.06 -6.11
CA SER A 95 -4.88 -5.93 -5.20
C SER A 95 -3.55 -5.50 -4.57
N VAL A 96 -3.21 -4.22 -4.74
CA VAL A 96 -1.92 -3.65 -4.32
C VAL A 96 -2.14 -2.45 -3.44
N THR A 97 -1.33 -2.28 -2.39
CA THR A 97 -1.32 -1.04 -1.61
C THR A 97 0.08 -0.45 -1.50
N ALA A 98 0.14 0.88 -1.46
CA ALA A 98 1.39 1.63 -1.28
C ALA A 98 1.11 2.97 -0.59
N PRO A 99 2.12 3.59 0.10
CA PRO A 99 2.02 4.98 0.56
C PRO A 99 1.72 5.92 -0.62
N VAL A 100 0.94 6.97 -0.38
CA VAL A 100 0.41 7.85 -1.46
C VAL A 100 1.51 8.36 -2.38
N GLY A 101 2.54 9.01 -1.84
CA GLY A 101 3.62 9.58 -2.64
C GLY A 101 4.46 8.51 -3.35
N LEU A 102 4.82 7.42 -2.66
CA LEU A 102 5.58 6.31 -3.23
C LEU A 102 4.76 5.56 -4.29
N GLY A 103 3.48 5.38 -4.03
CA GLY A 103 2.50 4.79 -4.93
C GLY A 103 2.44 5.55 -6.25
N ARG A 104 2.27 6.87 -6.18
CA ARG A 104 2.16 7.73 -7.36
C ARG A 104 3.45 7.80 -8.18
N LEU A 105 4.60 8.00 -7.51
CA LEU A 105 5.85 8.28 -8.20
C LEU A 105 6.61 7.04 -8.68
N HIS A 106 6.52 5.93 -7.96
CA HIS A 106 7.32 4.74 -8.22
C HIS A 106 6.53 3.48 -8.52
N VAL A 107 5.37 3.26 -7.84
CA VAL A 107 4.58 2.04 -8.03
C VAL A 107 3.67 2.13 -9.26
N LEU A 108 2.94 3.22 -9.43
CA LEU A 108 1.99 3.40 -10.54
C LEU A 108 2.64 3.27 -11.93
N PRO A 109 3.83 3.85 -12.20
CA PRO A 109 4.50 3.62 -13.49
C PRO A 109 4.82 2.15 -13.75
N LEU A 110 5.24 1.40 -12.71
CA LEU A 110 5.52 -0.03 -12.82
C LEU A 110 4.24 -0.85 -13.01
N VAL A 111 3.16 -0.51 -12.32
CA VAL A 111 1.84 -1.12 -12.53
C VAL A 111 1.37 -0.90 -13.96
N THR A 112 1.52 0.32 -14.48
CA THR A 112 1.15 0.65 -15.86
C THR A 112 1.98 -0.16 -16.88
N ALA A 113 3.28 -0.31 -16.64
CA ALA A 113 4.14 -1.13 -17.49
C ALA A 113 3.76 -2.61 -17.43
N PHE A 114 3.46 -3.12 -16.24
CA PHE A 114 3.00 -4.49 -16.03
C PHE A 114 1.69 -4.79 -16.79
N LEU A 115 0.70 -3.89 -16.69
CA LEU A 115 -0.59 -4.04 -17.39
C LEU A 115 -0.46 -4.01 -18.91
N LYS A 116 0.53 -3.28 -19.45
CA LYS A 116 0.85 -3.32 -20.89
C LYS A 116 1.45 -4.66 -21.31
N THR A 117 2.19 -5.32 -20.44
CA THR A 117 2.80 -6.63 -20.71
C THR A 117 1.82 -7.77 -20.54
N TYR A 118 0.86 -7.63 -19.61
CA TYR A 118 -0.14 -8.65 -19.26
C TYR A 118 -1.57 -8.11 -19.39
N PRO A 119 -2.12 -8.05 -20.60
CA PRO A 119 -3.39 -7.35 -20.89
C PRO A 119 -4.62 -8.01 -20.24
N MET A 120 -4.53 -9.28 -19.84
CA MET A 120 -5.63 -9.99 -19.15
C MET A 120 -5.61 -9.83 -17.62
N ILE A 121 -4.64 -9.06 -17.09
CA ILE A 121 -4.56 -8.70 -15.67
C ILE A 121 -5.30 -7.39 -15.41
N ASN A 122 -5.99 -7.33 -14.28
CA ASN A 122 -6.50 -6.09 -13.69
C ASN A 122 -5.77 -5.82 -12.37
N VAL A 123 -5.47 -4.56 -12.08
CA VAL A 123 -4.82 -4.17 -10.82
C VAL A 123 -5.68 -3.14 -10.10
N ARG A 124 -6.02 -3.45 -8.85
CA ARG A 124 -6.61 -2.49 -7.91
C ARG A 124 -5.50 -1.89 -7.05
N LEU A 125 -5.10 -0.66 -7.34
CA LEU A 125 -4.06 0.04 -6.59
C LEU A 125 -4.67 0.98 -5.54
N ILE A 126 -4.45 0.69 -4.27
CA ILE A 126 -4.90 1.46 -3.11
C ILE A 126 -3.71 2.27 -2.57
N MET A 127 -3.76 3.58 -2.70
CA MET A 127 -2.74 4.48 -2.15
C MET A 127 -3.20 5.08 -0.84
N ALA A 128 -2.48 4.76 0.26
CA ALA A 128 -2.81 5.23 1.60
C ALA A 128 -1.56 5.36 2.48
N ASP A 129 -1.46 6.44 3.25
CA ASP A 129 -0.35 6.63 4.20
C ASP A 129 -0.60 5.95 5.57
N ARG A 130 -1.81 5.43 5.79
CA ARG A 130 -2.09 4.51 6.91
C ARG A 130 -1.58 3.10 6.62
N ILE A 131 -1.33 2.33 7.65
CA ILE A 131 -1.01 0.91 7.51
C ILE A 131 -2.30 0.16 7.12
N VAL A 132 -2.33 -0.32 5.87
CA VAL A 132 -3.40 -1.19 5.36
C VAL A 132 -3.14 -2.61 5.83
N ASP A 133 -4.13 -3.26 6.44
CA ASP A 133 -4.04 -4.66 6.82
C ASP A 133 -4.34 -5.53 5.60
N LEU A 134 -3.34 -6.35 5.21
CA LEU A 134 -3.45 -7.22 4.02
C LEU A 134 -4.52 -8.30 4.17
N MET A 135 -4.85 -8.69 5.40
CA MET A 135 -5.85 -9.73 5.66
C MET A 135 -7.26 -9.16 5.57
N SER A 136 -7.53 -8.14 6.38
CA SER A 136 -8.89 -7.58 6.51
C SER A 136 -9.34 -6.79 5.29
N GLU A 137 -8.40 -6.23 4.51
CA GLU A 137 -8.70 -5.42 3.32
C GLU A 137 -8.50 -6.17 1.99
N ASP A 138 -8.24 -7.50 2.06
CA ASP A 138 -8.04 -8.40 0.91
C ASP A 138 -7.03 -7.85 -0.09
N VAL A 139 -5.84 -7.54 0.40
CA VAL A 139 -4.72 -7.03 -0.39
C VAL A 139 -3.70 -8.14 -0.62
N ASP A 140 -3.29 -8.34 -1.87
CA ASP A 140 -2.30 -9.36 -2.26
C ASP A 140 -0.87 -8.91 -1.98
N VAL A 141 -0.55 -7.65 -2.33
CA VAL A 141 0.80 -7.08 -2.28
C VAL A 141 0.79 -5.70 -1.66
N ALA A 142 1.73 -5.42 -0.78
CA ALA A 142 1.93 -4.09 -0.23
C ALA A 142 3.36 -3.61 -0.45
N VAL A 143 3.53 -2.35 -0.82
CA VAL A 143 4.81 -1.65 -0.71
C VAL A 143 4.81 -0.90 0.62
N ARG A 144 5.78 -1.19 1.47
CA ARG A 144 5.85 -0.61 2.83
C ARG A 144 7.20 0.06 3.07
N VAL A 145 7.15 1.21 3.72
CA VAL A 145 8.31 1.96 4.18
C VAL A 145 8.50 1.72 5.68
N GLY A 146 9.72 1.41 6.10
CA GLY A 146 10.06 1.15 7.49
C GLY A 146 10.43 -0.30 7.77
N ARG A 147 10.82 -0.54 9.02
CA ARG A 147 11.12 -1.89 9.50
C ARG A 147 9.82 -2.68 9.65
N MET A 148 9.82 -3.89 9.14
CA MET A 148 8.73 -4.83 9.37
C MET A 148 8.85 -5.38 10.80
N LYS A 149 7.71 -5.50 11.48
CA LYS A 149 7.60 -6.33 12.69
C LYS A 149 7.57 -7.80 12.25
N ASP A 150 8.01 -8.70 13.10
CA ASP A 150 7.86 -10.13 12.87
C ASP A 150 6.39 -10.44 12.62
N SER A 151 6.10 -11.01 11.46
CA SER A 151 4.75 -11.37 11.02
C SER A 151 4.82 -12.56 10.08
N GLU A 152 3.70 -13.22 9.85
CA GLU A 152 3.56 -14.32 8.89
C GLU A 152 3.72 -13.86 7.41
N LEU A 153 3.91 -12.56 7.20
CA LEU A 153 4.09 -11.97 5.88
C LEU A 153 5.53 -12.16 5.40
N ARG A 154 5.70 -12.45 4.13
CA ARG A 154 7.00 -12.37 3.46
C ARG A 154 7.29 -10.94 3.06
N ALA A 155 8.53 -10.53 3.28
CA ALA A 155 9.02 -9.20 2.92
C ALA A 155 10.30 -9.32 2.10
N SER A 156 10.32 -8.68 0.94
CA SER A 156 11.51 -8.53 0.10
C SER A 156 11.94 -7.07 0.11
N ARG A 157 13.15 -6.81 0.60
CA ARG A 157 13.71 -5.45 0.58
C ARG A 157 14.04 -5.05 -0.85
N VAL A 158 13.55 -3.91 -1.27
CA VAL A 158 13.71 -3.39 -2.65
C VAL A 158 14.50 -2.09 -2.71
N GLY A 159 14.76 -1.46 -1.57
CA GLY A 159 15.55 -0.24 -1.53
C GLY A 159 15.58 0.39 -0.14
N THR A 160 16.09 1.62 -0.10
CA THR A 160 16.10 2.46 1.08
C THR A 160 15.79 3.90 0.73
N LEU A 161 15.19 4.61 1.67
CA LEU A 161 14.94 6.05 1.61
C LEU A 161 15.65 6.75 2.76
N GLN A 162 15.86 8.04 2.62
CA GLN A 162 16.31 8.92 3.69
C GLN A 162 15.18 9.87 4.09
N LEU A 163 15.27 10.44 5.28
CA LEU A 163 14.44 11.55 5.70
C LEU A 163 15.12 12.86 5.32
N ALA A 164 14.31 13.87 5.02
CA ALA A 164 14.74 15.23 4.87
C ALA A 164 13.97 16.11 5.85
N THR A 165 14.68 16.94 6.58
CA THR A 165 14.08 17.98 7.43
C THR A 165 14.26 19.31 6.71
N CYS A 166 13.16 20.00 6.41
CA CYS A 166 13.17 21.17 5.54
C CYS A 166 12.29 22.29 6.08
N ALA A 167 12.60 23.52 5.66
CA ALA A 167 11.72 24.67 5.87
C ALA A 167 11.86 25.65 4.70
N ALA A 168 10.87 26.54 4.52
CA ALA A 168 10.95 27.58 3.51
C ALA A 168 12.04 28.62 3.86
N PRO A 169 12.72 29.20 2.84
CA PRO A 169 13.68 30.29 3.06
C PRO A 169 13.08 31.46 3.85
N THR A 170 11.81 31.78 3.59
CA THR A 170 11.07 32.85 4.28
C THR A 170 10.86 32.57 5.78
N TYR A 171 10.70 31.31 6.17
CA TYR A 171 10.64 30.90 7.57
C TYR A 171 11.99 31.01 8.23
N LEU A 172 13.04 30.51 7.57
CA LEU A 172 14.41 30.52 8.10
C LEU A 172 15.00 31.92 8.24
N SER A 173 14.67 32.82 7.30
CA SER A 173 15.12 34.22 7.39
C SER A 173 14.57 34.98 8.60
N LYS A 174 13.34 34.65 9.03
CA LYS A 174 12.70 35.27 10.19
C LYS A 174 13.18 34.71 11.52
N LEU A 175 13.47 33.43 11.61
CA LEU A 175 13.69 32.74 12.88
C LEU A 175 15.10 32.12 12.99
N GLY A 176 15.90 32.25 11.96
CA GLY A 176 17.22 31.60 11.84
C GLY A 176 17.16 30.11 11.56
N THR A 177 18.23 29.57 10.98
CA THR A 177 18.35 28.14 10.70
C THR A 177 18.76 27.37 11.96
N PRO A 178 18.01 26.36 12.41
CA PRO A 178 18.40 25.54 13.56
C PRO A 178 19.75 24.85 13.30
N SER A 179 20.69 25.02 14.22
CA SER A 179 22.02 24.39 14.13
C SER A 179 22.11 23.06 14.89
N THR A 180 21.14 22.74 15.74
CA THR A 180 21.08 21.51 16.53
C THR A 180 19.68 20.91 16.49
N VAL A 181 19.57 19.59 16.73
CA VAL A 181 18.29 18.90 16.83
C VAL A 181 17.42 19.46 17.96
N ALA A 182 18.04 19.83 19.08
CA ALA A 182 17.31 20.38 20.24
C ALA A 182 16.62 21.72 19.91
N ALA A 183 17.19 22.53 19.03
CA ALA A 183 16.62 23.82 18.63
C ALA A 183 15.28 23.72 17.90
N ILE A 184 14.92 22.52 17.39
CA ILE A 184 13.61 22.29 16.76
C ILE A 184 12.48 22.34 17.80
N ALA A 185 12.73 22.02 19.06
CA ALA A 185 11.70 22.02 20.11
C ALA A 185 10.97 23.36 20.25
N GLU A 186 11.67 24.45 19.95
CA GLU A 186 11.16 25.83 20.05
C GLU A 186 10.58 26.35 18.72
N ARG A 187 10.52 25.50 17.69
CA ARG A 187 10.06 25.89 16.36
C ARG A 187 8.68 25.32 16.07
N ASP A 188 7.93 26.03 15.24
CA ASP A 188 6.70 25.50 14.67
C ASP A 188 7.05 24.38 13.71
N CYS A 189 6.41 23.23 13.90
CA CYS A 189 6.59 22.06 13.08
C CYS A 189 5.27 21.62 12.45
N ILE A 190 5.37 21.01 11.27
CA ILE A 190 4.27 20.38 10.56
C ILE A 190 4.48 18.89 10.67
N THR A 191 3.52 18.18 11.22
CA THR A 191 3.53 16.71 11.35
C THR A 191 2.52 16.09 10.42
N PHE A 192 2.77 14.84 10.01
CA PHE A 192 1.82 14.10 9.20
C PHE A 192 1.81 12.62 9.59
N ALA A 193 0.74 11.92 9.20
CA ALA A 193 0.39 10.57 9.59
C ALA A 193 0.08 10.40 11.10
N ASP A 194 -0.77 9.43 11.41
CA ASP A 194 -1.07 9.00 12.78
C ASP A 194 0.04 8.07 13.30
N ILE A 195 1.26 8.58 13.39
CA ILE A 195 2.36 7.85 14.00
C ILE A 195 2.19 7.95 15.51
N PRO A 196 2.02 6.84 16.25
CA PRO A 196 2.01 6.87 17.70
C PRO A 196 3.26 7.56 18.23
N GLY A 197 3.11 8.65 18.98
CA GLY A 197 4.21 9.52 19.38
C GLY A 197 4.57 10.59 18.35
N GLY A 198 3.67 10.93 17.42
CA GLY A 198 3.88 11.82 16.25
C GLY A 198 4.48 13.20 16.49
N SER A 199 4.57 13.63 17.73
CA SER A 199 5.32 14.83 18.14
C SER A 199 6.80 14.55 18.48
N ARG A 200 7.32 13.33 18.32
CA ARG A 200 8.71 12.98 18.63
C ARG A 200 9.48 12.62 17.36
N TRP A 201 10.37 13.47 16.93
CA TRP A 201 11.28 13.19 15.82
C TRP A 201 12.58 12.58 16.33
N VAL A 202 13.06 11.55 15.62
CA VAL A 202 14.30 10.86 15.93
C VAL A 202 15.27 11.03 14.76
N PHE A 203 16.39 11.65 15.03
CA PHE A 203 17.51 11.82 14.12
C PHE A 203 18.57 10.76 14.45
N THR A 204 19.17 10.18 13.43
CA THR A 204 20.21 9.17 13.61
C THR A 204 21.35 9.44 12.65
N SER A 205 22.54 9.65 13.19
CA SER A 205 23.75 9.87 12.40
C SER A 205 24.88 8.99 12.92
N LYS A 206 25.70 8.46 12.01
CA LYS A 206 26.89 7.68 12.36
C LYS A 206 27.89 8.53 13.19
N LYS A 207 28.00 9.81 12.84
CA LYS A 207 28.96 10.73 13.49
C LYS A 207 28.42 11.33 14.80
N HIS A 208 27.12 11.65 14.84
CA HIS A 208 26.52 12.39 15.95
C HIS A 208 25.62 11.54 16.85
N GLY A 209 25.46 10.23 16.54
CA GLY A 209 24.63 9.34 17.32
C GLY A 209 23.13 9.55 17.09
N ARG A 210 22.33 9.16 18.09
CA ARG A 210 20.88 9.24 18.07
C ARG A 210 20.39 10.40 18.92
N HIS A 211 19.63 11.30 18.30
CA HIS A 211 18.99 12.43 18.97
C HIS A 211 17.49 12.32 18.80
N ALA A 212 16.74 12.61 19.85
CA ALA A 212 15.30 12.65 19.81
C ALA A 212 14.81 13.99 20.36
N VAL A 213 13.88 14.61 19.67
CA VAL A 213 13.28 15.89 20.05
C VAL A 213 11.76 15.76 20.01
N ARG A 214 11.10 16.32 21.01
CA ARG A 214 9.65 16.52 20.98
C ARG A 214 9.38 17.83 20.24
N VAL A 215 8.62 17.74 19.14
CA VAL A 215 8.31 18.89 18.31
C VAL A 215 6.96 19.52 18.68
N ARG A 216 6.86 20.83 18.52
CA ARG A 216 5.59 21.55 18.63
C ARG A 216 4.85 21.48 17.29
N SER A 217 3.94 20.53 17.18
CA SER A 217 3.10 20.42 15.98
C SER A 217 2.09 21.54 15.95
N ARG A 218 2.26 22.49 15.03
CA ARG A 218 1.29 23.58 14.79
C ARG A 218 0.20 23.15 13.80
N LEU A 219 0.55 22.29 12.88
CA LEU A 219 -0.37 21.68 11.92
C LEU A 219 -0.09 20.17 11.86
N ASN A 220 -1.14 19.37 11.95
CA ASN A 220 -1.09 17.95 11.67
C ASN A 220 -1.98 17.63 10.49
N VAL A 221 -1.44 16.93 9.48
CA VAL A 221 -2.13 16.52 8.26
C VAL A 221 -1.97 15.03 8.03
N ASN A 222 -2.78 14.44 7.18
CA ASN A 222 -2.74 13.01 6.90
C ASN A 222 -1.92 12.62 5.66
N THR A 223 -1.37 13.61 4.91
CA THR A 223 -0.53 13.35 3.74
C THR A 223 0.76 14.17 3.77
N ALA A 224 1.84 13.60 3.26
CA ALA A 224 3.12 14.29 3.14
C ALA A 224 3.05 15.48 2.17
N ASP A 225 2.30 15.37 1.09
CA ASP A 225 2.14 16.46 0.10
C ASP A 225 1.53 17.71 0.76
N ALA A 226 0.51 17.55 1.62
CA ALA A 226 -0.07 18.66 2.37
C ALA A 226 0.93 19.25 3.39
N ALA A 227 1.74 18.40 4.04
CA ALA A 227 2.77 18.88 4.97
C ALA A 227 3.87 19.68 4.24
N VAL A 228 4.30 19.22 3.06
CA VAL A 228 5.28 19.91 2.22
C VAL A 228 4.71 21.25 1.73
N ALA A 229 3.46 21.29 1.26
CA ALA A 229 2.82 22.52 0.83
C ALA A 229 2.76 23.57 1.96
N ALA A 230 2.33 23.17 3.16
CA ALA A 230 2.30 24.07 4.30
C ALA A 230 3.71 24.56 4.73
N ALA A 231 4.75 23.75 4.54
CA ALA A 231 6.13 24.17 4.79
C ALA A 231 6.61 25.18 3.74
N ILE A 232 6.25 25.03 2.47
CA ILE A 232 6.54 26.00 1.39
C ILE A 232 5.91 27.35 1.71
N ASP A 233 4.69 27.37 2.25
CA ASP A 233 3.99 28.59 2.69
C ASP A 233 4.62 29.23 3.94
N GLY A 234 5.70 28.65 4.47
CA GLY A 234 6.46 29.20 5.60
C GLY A 234 5.80 28.99 6.97
N LEU A 235 4.90 27.99 7.09
CA LEU A 235 4.23 27.73 8.39
C LEU A 235 5.19 27.16 9.43
N GLY A 236 6.21 26.39 9.01
CA GLY A 236 7.14 25.75 9.94
C GLY A 236 8.08 24.76 9.28
N ILE A 237 8.72 23.96 10.14
CA ILE A 237 9.65 22.91 9.75
C ILE A 237 8.86 21.62 9.46
N VAL A 238 9.15 20.96 8.34
CA VAL A 238 8.61 19.65 7.99
C VAL A 238 9.72 18.60 7.97
N ARG A 239 9.38 17.36 8.33
CA ARG A 239 10.28 16.21 8.21
C ARG A 239 9.58 15.08 7.48
N VAL A 240 10.04 14.80 6.27
CA VAL A 240 9.41 13.88 5.30
C VAL A 240 10.47 12.96 4.68
N LEU A 241 10.05 11.99 3.88
CA LEU A 241 10.99 11.22 3.07
C LEU A 241 11.59 12.12 1.97
N SER A 242 12.89 11.98 1.70
CA SER A 242 13.65 12.90 0.85
C SER A 242 13.00 13.12 -0.53
N TYR A 243 12.47 12.07 -1.15
CA TYR A 243 11.80 12.18 -2.46
C TYR A 243 10.53 13.06 -2.41
N GLN A 244 9.85 13.16 -1.26
CA GLN A 244 8.62 13.96 -1.11
C GLN A 244 8.89 15.47 -1.12
N ALA A 245 10.06 15.88 -0.63
CA ALA A 245 10.48 17.28 -0.64
C ALA A 245 11.36 17.65 -1.86
N ARG A 246 11.80 16.65 -2.63
CA ARG A 246 12.82 16.82 -3.68
C ARG A 246 12.48 17.94 -4.68
N ALA A 247 11.29 17.91 -5.26
CA ALA A 247 10.86 18.91 -6.22
C ALA A 247 10.84 20.34 -5.63
N ALA A 248 10.42 20.48 -4.37
CA ALA A 248 10.41 21.77 -3.67
C ALA A 248 11.83 22.26 -3.31
N ILE A 249 12.74 21.34 -3.00
CA ILE A 249 14.15 21.64 -2.75
C ILE A 249 14.83 22.09 -4.05
N ASP A 250 14.66 21.34 -5.13
CA ASP A 250 15.24 21.64 -6.44
C ASP A 250 14.72 22.98 -7.00
N ALA A 251 13.48 23.35 -6.68
CA ALA A 251 12.90 24.66 -7.00
C ALA A 251 13.29 25.80 -6.04
N GLY A 252 14.08 25.52 -5.00
CA GLY A 252 14.47 26.52 -3.99
C GLY A 252 13.35 26.97 -3.06
N LEU A 253 12.18 26.28 -3.07
CA LEU A 253 11.03 26.58 -2.22
C LEU A 253 11.22 26.07 -0.79
N LEU A 254 12.02 25.01 -0.62
CA LEU A 254 12.44 24.46 0.66
C LEU A 254 13.95 24.32 0.72
N VAL A 255 14.50 24.53 1.90
CA VAL A 255 15.93 24.35 2.20
C VAL A 255 16.08 23.20 3.19
N PRO A 256 16.92 22.18 2.87
CA PRO A 256 17.28 21.14 3.83
C PRO A 256 18.03 21.71 5.00
N ILE A 257 17.71 21.23 6.21
CA ILE A 257 18.38 21.63 7.45
C ILE A 257 18.75 20.38 8.25
N LEU A 258 19.76 20.50 9.10
CA LEU A 258 20.22 19.43 10.02
C LEU A 258 20.65 18.13 9.32
N GLU A 259 21.02 18.14 8.03
CA GLU A 259 21.39 16.95 7.25
C GLU A 259 22.51 16.13 7.93
N ARG A 260 23.46 16.80 8.60
CA ARG A 260 24.55 16.14 9.35
C ARG A 260 24.09 15.24 10.50
N PHE A 261 22.85 15.41 10.97
CA PHE A 261 22.28 14.62 12.05
C PHE A 261 21.37 13.47 11.56
N ASP A 262 21.17 13.33 10.24
CA ASP A 262 20.19 12.43 9.69
C ASP A 262 20.69 11.70 8.43
N ASP A 263 21.69 10.82 8.63
CA ASP A 263 22.20 9.91 7.60
C ASP A 263 21.54 8.51 7.67
N GLY A 264 20.47 8.39 8.47
CA GLY A 264 19.72 7.16 8.65
C GLY A 264 18.96 6.77 7.40
N VAL A 265 18.92 5.46 7.11
CA VAL A 265 18.17 4.92 6.00
C VAL A 265 16.93 4.14 6.47
N ILE A 266 15.84 4.29 5.77
CA ILE A 266 14.58 3.60 6.02
C ILE A 266 14.38 2.57 4.92
N PRO A 267 14.21 1.27 5.24
CA PRO A 267 14.02 0.24 4.23
C PRO A 267 12.66 0.38 3.54
N ILE A 268 12.62 0.04 2.26
CA ILE A 268 11.40 -0.19 1.49
C ILE A 268 11.30 -1.68 1.22
N ASN A 269 10.11 -2.23 1.45
CA ASN A 269 9.83 -3.64 1.29
C ASN A 269 8.59 -3.85 0.41
N VAL A 270 8.65 -4.85 -0.46
CA VAL A 270 7.47 -5.46 -1.06
C VAL A 270 7.05 -6.59 -0.12
N VAL A 271 5.82 -6.53 0.35
CA VAL A 271 5.27 -7.42 1.38
C VAL A 271 4.07 -8.14 0.81
N TYR A 272 3.96 -9.43 1.06
CA TYR A 272 2.85 -10.27 0.58
C TYR A 272 2.63 -11.48 1.49
N ARG A 273 1.45 -12.08 1.39
CA ARG A 273 1.15 -13.33 2.10
C ARG A 273 1.73 -14.51 1.34
N PRO A 274 2.40 -15.48 2.00
CA PRO A 274 2.95 -16.68 1.34
C PRO A 274 1.91 -17.41 0.49
N ALA A 275 0.71 -17.64 1.03
CA ALA A 275 -0.38 -18.33 0.34
C ALA A 275 -0.84 -17.61 -0.96
N ARG A 276 -0.68 -16.29 -1.04
CA ARG A 276 -1.02 -15.53 -2.26
C ARG A 276 0.05 -15.62 -3.34
N GLN A 277 1.30 -15.86 -2.97
CA GLN A 277 2.39 -16.08 -3.93
C GLN A 277 2.29 -17.41 -4.68
N GLU A 278 1.43 -18.32 -4.25
CA GLU A 278 1.15 -19.56 -4.98
C GLU A 278 0.49 -19.29 -6.33
N THR A 279 -0.25 -18.19 -6.46
CA THR A 279 -0.82 -17.79 -7.76
C THR A 279 0.26 -17.20 -8.68
N ALA A 280 0.33 -17.71 -9.91
CA ALA A 280 1.35 -17.33 -10.89
C ALA A 280 1.37 -15.81 -11.15
N ARG A 281 0.17 -15.17 -11.22
CA ARG A 281 0.05 -13.72 -11.46
C ARG A 281 0.64 -12.88 -10.33
N VAL A 282 0.39 -13.25 -9.06
CA VAL A 282 0.93 -12.49 -7.90
C VAL A 282 2.43 -12.69 -7.80
N ARG A 283 2.93 -13.89 -8.02
CA ARG A 283 4.37 -14.18 -8.03
C ARG A 283 5.10 -13.36 -9.08
N GLU A 284 4.59 -13.32 -10.31
CA GLU A 284 5.17 -12.54 -11.40
C GLU A 284 5.09 -11.03 -11.12
N PHE A 285 3.96 -10.56 -10.60
CA PHE A 285 3.81 -9.15 -10.21
C PHE A 285 4.79 -8.73 -9.11
N VAL A 286 4.96 -9.55 -8.07
CA VAL A 286 5.93 -9.29 -6.98
C VAL A 286 7.37 -9.23 -7.52
N ARG A 287 7.73 -10.14 -8.44
CA ARG A 287 9.02 -10.12 -9.11
C ARG A 287 9.21 -8.84 -9.92
N PHE A 288 8.27 -8.53 -10.83
CA PHE A 288 8.31 -7.37 -11.70
C PHE A 288 8.38 -6.05 -10.90
N LEU A 289 7.51 -5.91 -9.90
CA LEU A 289 7.48 -4.74 -9.03
C LEU A 289 8.77 -4.60 -8.22
N GLY A 290 9.28 -5.71 -7.69
CA GLY A 290 10.51 -5.74 -6.91
C GLY A 290 11.73 -5.33 -7.73
N ASP A 291 11.87 -5.86 -8.96
CA ASP A 291 12.96 -5.52 -9.88
C ASP A 291 12.88 -4.06 -10.32
N GLY A 292 11.70 -3.60 -10.70
CA GLY A 292 11.46 -2.22 -11.10
C GLY A 292 11.73 -1.20 -9.98
N LEU A 293 11.29 -1.49 -8.75
CA LEU A 293 11.58 -0.63 -7.60
C LEU A 293 13.08 -0.61 -7.27
N ARG A 294 13.78 -1.73 -7.33
CA ARG A 294 15.24 -1.76 -7.16
C ARG A 294 15.94 -0.86 -8.17
N ALA A 295 15.56 -0.96 -9.44
CA ALA A 295 16.15 -0.13 -10.50
C ALA A 295 15.88 1.37 -10.29
N THR A 296 14.64 1.75 -9.98
CA THR A 296 14.26 3.17 -9.86
C THR A 296 14.76 3.82 -8.56
N LEU A 297 14.79 3.08 -7.44
CA LEU A 297 15.23 3.62 -6.16
C LEU A 297 16.76 3.71 -6.01
N HIS A 298 17.51 2.87 -6.76
CA HIS A 298 18.96 3.00 -6.85
C HIS A 298 19.41 4.13 -7.81
N ALA A 299 18.59 4.46 -8.80
CA ALA A 299 18.87 5.53 -9.76
C ALA A 299 18.58 6.94 -9.22
N SER A 300 17.89 7.09 -8.09
CA SER A 300 17.67 8.40 -7.47
C SER A 300 18.94 8.84 -6.72
N PRO A 301 19.69 9.83 -7.22
CA PRO A 301 20.88 10.32 -6.52
C PRO A 301 20.50 10.93 -5.17
N ARG A 302 21.45 10.87 -4.24
CA ARG A 302 21.40 11.42 -2.88
C ARG A 302 21.03 12.89 -2.85
#